data_0493f1357d024639a4d2194d6a3c1adb
#
_entry.id   0493f1357d024639a4d2194d6a3c1adb
#
_cell.length_a   1.000
_cell.length_b   1.000
_cell.length_c   1.000
_cell.angle_alpha   90.00
_cell.angle_beta   90.00
_cell.angle_gamma   90.00
#
_symmetry.space_group_name_H-M   'P 1'
#
loop_
_entity.id
_entity.type
_entity.pdbx_description
1 polymer ?
#
loop_
_entity_poly.entity_id
_entity_poly.type
_entity_poly.pdbx_seq_one_letter_code
_entity_poly.pdbx_strand_id
1 'polypeptide(L)'
;TEIYTLSLHDALPILEKSIESLKSLSIEMSKAENKALTIAENIHTTCPIIYGSEDLTWVAAVRFRGQLAENAKMLSFHHHFPEQNHNEIEGWTVNPDIMNRFSIIWLKDEDDHPGIQARMRISATLLESNAGSQIGISQLGANRVERLLKLIHYTDWISYYAALLNNVDPTPVKRIQELKIKISEER
;
A
#
# COMPACT_ATOMS: atom_id res chain seq x y z
N THR A 1 26.86 -14.85 -8.47
CA THR A 1 25.65 -14.01 -8.56
C THR A 1 25.64 -13.41 -9.95
N GLU A 2 24.90 -14.02 -10.89
CA GLU A 2 24.74 -13.46 -12.22
C GLU A 2 23.87 -12.21 -12.10
N ILE A 3 24.44 -11.05 -12.36
CA ILE A 3 23.70 -9.81 -12.52
C ILE A 3 23.05 -9.88 -13.90
N TYR A 4 21.78 -10.25 -13.95
CA TYR A 4 20.99 -10.13 -15.18
C TYR A 4 20.74 -8.63 -15.45
N THR A 5 21.59 -8.05 -16.30
CA THR A 5 21.29 -6.76 -16.91
C THR A 5 20.19 -6.97 -17.95
N LEU A 6 18.96 -6.63 -17.61
CA LEU A 6 17.87 -6.57 -18.58
C LEU A 6 18.27 -5.55 -19.64
N SER A 7 18.42 -5.98 -20.89
CA SER A 7 18.68 -5.02 -21.97
C SER A 7 17.43 -4.14 -22.18
N LEU A 8 17.61 -2.93 -22.69
CA LEU A 8 16.48 -2.06 -23.03
C LEU A 8 15.49 -2.76 -23.99
N HIS A 9 16.02 -3.60 -24.87
CA HIS A 9 15.25 -4.39 -25.82
C HIS A 9 14.33 -5.43 -25.12
N ASP A 10 14.79 -6.03 -24.03
CA ASP A 10 14.01 -7.02 -23.28
C ASP A 10 13.02 -6.34 -22.31
N ALA A 11 13.34 -5.14 -21.83
CA ALA A 11 12.51 -4.38 -20.92
C ALA A 11 11.27 -3.72 -21.58
N LEU A 12 11.44 -3.25 -22.84
CA LEU A 12 10.36 -2.55 -23.54
C LEU A 12 9.06 -3.37 -23.69
N PRO A 13 9.08 -4.64 -24.16
CA PRO A 13 7.86 -5.44 -24.26
C PRO A 13 7.17 -5.67 -22.92
N ILE A 14 7.96 -5.79 -21.84
CA ILE A 14 7.43 -5.93 -20.46
C ILE A 14 6.68 -4.67 -20.06
N LEU A 15 7.26 -3.50 -20.31
CA LEU A 15 6.65 -2.22 -19.98
C LEU A 15 5.40 -1.94 -20.82
N GLU A 16 5.44 -2.20 -22.13
CA GLU A 16 4.29 -2.04 -23.02
C GLU A 16 3.10 -2.88 -22.56
N LYS A 17 3.33 -4.15 -22.25
CA LYS A 17 2.30 -5.05 -21.71
C LYS A 17 1.79 -4.59 -20.35
N SER A 18 2.67 -4.08 -19.49
CA SER A 18 2.28 -3.53 -18.19
C SER A 18 1.38 -2.29 -18.36
N ILE A 19 1.66 -1.41 -19.33
CA ILE A 19 0.83 -0.25 -19.64
C ILE A 19 -0.59 -0.67 -20.03
N GLU A 20 -0.75 -1.68 -20.88
CA GLU A 20 -2.08 -2.20 -21.25
C GLU A 20 -2.85 -2.78 -20.04
N SER A 21 -2.13 -3.50 -19.17
CA SER A 21 -2.69 -4.02 -17.92
C SER A 21 -3.14 -2.89 -16.98
N LEU A 22 -2.36 -1.81 -16.87
CA LEU A 22 -2.73 -0.63 -16.07
C LEU A 22 -3.95 0.11 -16.64
N LYS A 23 -4.06 0.24 -17.96
CA LYS A 23 -5.26 0.81 -18.61
C LYS A 23 -6.51 -0.02 -18.28
N SER A 24 -6.39 -1.34 -18.37
CA SER A 24 -7.49 -2.25 -18.04
C SER A 24 -7.90 -2.14 -16.57
N LEU A 25 -6.93 -2.07 -15.67
CA LEU A 25 -7.16 -1.85 -14.23
C LEU A 25 -7.83 -0.49 -13.98
N SER A 26 -7.41 0.57 -14.66
CA SER A 26 -8.05 1.89 -14.55
C SER A 26 -9.53 1.86 -14.94
N ILE A 27 -9.87 1.16 -16.03
CA ILE A 27 -11.26 0.99 -16.45
C ILE A 27 -12.06 0.21 -15.40
N GLU A 28 -11.48 -0.83 -14.81
CA GLU A 28 -12.13 -1.59 -13.74
C GLU A 28 -12.37 -0.72 -12.50
N MET A 29 -11.34 0.01 -12.07
CA MET A 29 -11.42 0.84 -10.85
C MET A 29 -12.27 2.10 -11.03
N SER A 30 -12.55 2.54 -12.25
CA SER A 30 -13.46 3.68 -12.50
C SER A 30 -14.95 3.33 -12.48
N LYS A 31 -15.32 2.05 -12.34
CA LYS A 31 -16.72 1.63 -12.22
C LYS A 31 -17.29 2.05 -10.86
N ALA A 32 -18.62 2.25 -10.84
CA ALA A 32 -19.33 2.66 -9.61
C ALA A 32 -19.14 1.68 -8.45
N GLU A 33 -19.07 0.39 -8.76
CA GLU A 33 -18.75 -0.67 -7.80
C GLU A 33 -17.42 -1.29 -8.17
N ASN A 34 -16.42 -1.15 -7.30
CA ASN A 34 -15.10 -1.71 -7.51
C ASN A 34 -14.41 -2.02 -6.17
N LYS A 35 -13.43 -2.92 -6.23
CA LYS A 35 -12.73 -3.39 -5.03
C LYS A 35 -11.90 -2.30 -4.32
N ALA A 36 -11.37 -1.32 -5.06
CA ALA A 36 -10.59 -0.25 -4.45
C ALA A 36 -11.49 0.67 -3.60
N LEU A 37 -12.71 0.97 -4.07
CA LEU A 37 -13.72 1.68 -3.29
C LEU A 37 -14.09 0.89 -2.02
N THR A 38 -14.38 -0.40 -2.13
CA THR A 38 -14.70 -1.24 -0.97
C THR A 38 -13.60 -1.23 0.08
N ILE A 39 -12.31 -1.28 -0.35
CA ILE A 39 -11.20 -1.18 0.59
C ILE A 39 -11.14 0.22 1.21
N ALA A 40 -11.33 1.28 0.43
CA ALA A 40 -11.35 2.64 0.94
C ALA A 40 -12.45 2.86 2.00
N GLU A 41 -13.66 2.30 1.78
CA GLU A 41 -14.76 2.30 2.76
C GLU A 41 -14.38 1.66 4.10
N ASN A 42 -13.56 0.62 4.07
CA ASN A 42 -13.11 -0.07 5.28
C ASN A 42 -12.02 0.68 6.05
N ILE A 43 -11.23 1.54 5.37
CA ILE A 43 -10.05 2.15 5.99
C ILE A 43 -10.16 3.65 6.25
N HIS A 44 -11.09 4.39 5.60
CA HIS A 44 -11.09 5.86 5.63
C HIS A 44 -11.33 6.47 7.01
N THR A 45 -11.92 5.72 7.94
CA THR A 45 -12.16 6.14 9.34
C THR A 45 -11.16 5.56 10.34
N THR A 46 -10.12 4.87 9.86
CA THR A 46 -9.11 4.20 10.68
C THR A 46 -7.73 4.79 10.46
N CYS A 47 -6.72 4.26 11.15
CA CYS A 47 -5.31 4.52 10.87
C CYS A 47 -4.69 3.26 10.21
N PRO A 48 -4.47 3.25 8.90
CA PRO A 48 -3.92 2.10 8.21
C PRO A 48 -2.47 1.81 8.60
N ILE A 49 -2.16 0.55 8.90
CA ILE A 49 -0.81 0.03 9.03
C ILE A 49 -0.55 -0.92 7.86
N ILE A 50 0.43 -0.60 7.03
CA ILE A 50 0.67 -1.26 5.76
C ILE A 50 1.91 -2.13 5.88
N TYR A 51 1.76 -3.43 5.75
CA TYR A 51 2.85 -4.39 5.77
C TYR A 51 3.16 -4.92 4.37
N GLY A 52 4.43 -4.87 4.00
CA GLY A 52 4.93 -5.45 2.75
C GLY A 52 6.11 -6.37 2.99
N SER A 53 6.58 -7.07 1.96
CA SER A 53 7.85 -7.80 1.97
C SER A 53 9.01 -6.85 1.64
N GLU A 54 10.15 -7.03 2.28
CA GLU A 54 11.37 -6.25 2.01
C GLU A 54 11.79 -6.33 0.53
N ASP A 55 11.50 -7.44 -0.12
CA ASP A 55 11.95 -7.71 -1.48
C ASP A 55 11.22 -6.84 -2.53
N LEU A 56 9.87 -6.82 -2.53
CA LEU A 56 9.11 -6.17 -3.61
C LEU A 56 8.02 -5.23 -3.09
N THR A 57 7.12 -5.71 -2.24
CA THR A 57 5.91 -4.96 -1.89
C THR A 57 6.17 -3.81 -0.91
N TRP A 58 7.36 -3.75 -0.31
CA TRP A 58 7.85 -2.62 0.47
C TRP A 58 7.72 -1.28 -0.27
N VAL A 59 8.12 -1.24 -1.56
CA VAL A 59 8.06 -0.02 -2.37
C VAL A 59 6.62 0.47 -2.51
N ALA A 60 5.68 -0.45 -2.72
CA ALA A 60 4.27 -0.14 -2.79
C ALA A 60 3.72 0.32 -1.43
N ALA A 61 4.17 -0.26 -0.32
CA ALA A 61 3.77 0.15 1.03
C ALA A 61 4.21 1.59 1.36
N VAL A 62 5.47 1.94 1.05
CA VAL A 62 6.00 3.31 1.21
C VAL A 62 5.17 4.32 0.42
N ARG A 63 4.89 4.00 -0.87
CA ARG A 63 4.10 4.88 -1.73
C ARG A 63 2.67 4.99 -1.24
N PHE A 64 2.00 3.90 -0.93
CA PHE A 64 0.61 3.90 -0.48
C PHE A 64 0.41 4.74 0.78
N ARG A 65 1.32 4.61 1.77
CA ARG A 65 1.35 5.50 2.93
C ARG A 65 1.43 6.98 2.53
N GLY A 66 2.30 7.30 1.58
CA GLY A 66 2.43 8.68 1.07
C GLY A 66 1.16 9.16 0.40
N GLN A 67 0.55 8.35 -0.45
CA GLN A 67 -0.69 8.68 -1.16
C GLN A 67 -1.89 8.86 -0.21
N LEU A 68 -2.01 8.05 0.83
CA LEU A 68 -3.03 8.26 1.87
C LEU A 68 -2.85 9.60 2.59
N ALA A 69 -1.61 9.98 2.89
CA ALA A 69 -1.32 11.27 3.52
C ALA A 69 -1.58 12.45 2.56
N GLU A 70 -1.17 12.38 1.30
CA GLU A 70 -1.28 13.45 0.34
C GLU A 70 -2.67 13.57 -0.27
N ASN A 71 -3.30 12.49 -0.68
CA ASN A 71 -4.61 12.48 -1.31
C ASN A 71 -5.73 12.52 -0.27
N ALA A 72 -5.77 11.53 0.64
CA ALA A 72 -6.86 11.35 1.60
C ALA A 72 -6.72 12.17 2.89
N LYS A 73 -5.57 12.83 3.10
CA LYS A 73 -5.22 13.59 4.32
C LYS A 73 -5.24 12.72 5.57
N MET A 74 -4.94 11.42 5.41
CA MET A 74 -4.95 10.41 6.46
C MET A 74 -3.53 10.08 6.92
N LEU A 75 -3.33 9.98 8.25
CA LEU A 75 -2.13 9.34 8.76
C LEU A 75 -2.21 7.83 8.52
N SER A 76 -1.08 7.26 8.12
CA SER A 76 -0.89 5.82 8.02
C SER A 76 0.58 5.50 8.25
N PHE A 77 0.86 4.26 8.59
CA PHE A 77 2.22 3.79 8.86
C PHE A 77 2.51 2.59 7.97
N HIS A 78 3.79 2.26 7.82
CA HIS A 78 4.19 1.07 7.08
C HIS A 78 5.38 0.42 7.75
N HIS A 79 5.48 -0.87 7.62
CA HIS A 79 6.64 -1.67 7.98
C HIS A 79 6.78 -2.87 7.05
N HIS A 80 7.88 -3.61 7.16
CA HIS A 80 8.16 -4.72 6.25
C HIS A 80 8.50 -6.00 7.00
N PHE A 81 8.27 -7.11 6.33
CA PHE A 81 8.71 -8.43 6.74
C PHE A 81 10.11 -8.70 6.20
N PRO A 82 11.02 -9.36 6.97
CA PRO A 82 10.70 -10.02 8.25
C PRO A 82 10.80 -9.13 9.50
N GLU A 83 11.25 -7.88 9.40
CA GLU A 83 11.57 -7.02 10.55
C GLU A 83 10.39 -6.80 11.50
N GLN A 84 9.17 -6.68 10.97
CA GLN A 84 7.95 -6.55 11.77
C GLN A 84 7.80 -7.66 12.83
N ASN A 85 8.21 -8.88 12.52
CA ASN A 85 8.16 -10.00 13.46
C ASN A 85 9.23 -9.98 14.54
N HIS A 86 10.18 -9.06 14.45
CA HIS A 86 11.26 -8.98 15.45
C HIS A 86 10.83 -8.24 16.71
N ASN A 87 10.02 -7.20 16.57
CA ASN A 87 9.62 -6.34 17.68
C ASN A 87 8.16 -5.87 17.63
N GLU A 88 7.67 -5.38 16.48
CA GLU A 88 6.37 -4.69 16.38
C GLU A 88 5.18 -5.61 16.63
N ILE A 89 5.29 -6.89 16.30
CA ILE A 89 4.21 -7.87 16.54
C ILE A 89 3.83 -7.94 18.03
N GLU A 90 4.79 -7.76 18.94
CA GLU A 90 4.54 -7.73 20.39
C GLU A 90 3.77 -6.48 20.82
N GLY A 91 3.93 -5.38 20.11
CA GLY A 91 3.25 -4.10 20.38
C GLY A 91 1.73 -4.15 20.22
N TRP A 92 1.20 -5.17 19.55
CA TRP A 92 -0.24 -5.36 19.36
C TRP A 92 -0.98 -5.97 20.58
N THR A 93 -0.32 -6.10 21.73
CA THR A 93 -0.82 -6.86 22.88
C THR A 93 -1.73 -6.05 23.81
N VAL A 94 -1.48 -4.75 23.96
CA VAL A 94 -2.19 -3.89 24.93
C VAL A 94 -2.97 -2.77 24.27
N ASN A 95 -3.88 -2.12 25.04
CA ASN A 95 -4.72 -1.00 24.60
C ASN A 95 -5.70 -1.33 23.45
N PRO A 96 -6.61 -2.27 23.65
CA PRO A 96 -7.53 -2.73 22.60
C PRO A 96 -8.36 -1.61 21.99
N ASP A 97 -8.74 -0.58 22.74
CA ASP A 97 -9.49 0.58 22.23
C ASP A 97 -8.70 1.39 21.20
N ILE A 98 -7.37 1.41 21.32
CA ILE A 98 -6.49 2.03 20.35
C ILE A 98 -6.29 1.08 19.15
N MET A 99 -6.02 -0.20 19.42
CA MET A 99 -5.76 -1.20 18.39
C MET A 99 -6.96 -1.39 17.45
N ASN A 100 -8.18 -1.31 17.97
CA ASN A 100 -9.41 -1.38 17.18
C ASN A 100 -9.58 -0.21 16.19
N ARG A 101 -8.79 0.85 16.30
CA ARG A 101 -8.78 1.97 15.36
C ARG A 101 -7.78 1.80 14.22
N PHE A 102 -6.99 0.74 14.23
CA PHE A 102 -6.06 0.40 13.15
C PHE A 102 -6.69 -0.60 12.18
N SER A 103 -6.40 -0.39 10.90
CA SER A 103 -6.64 -1.37 9.85
C SER A 103 -5.30 -1.90 9.36
N ILE A 104 -5.09 -3.20 9.41
CA ILE A 104 -3.88 -3.81 8.87
C ILE A 104 -4.07 -4.12 7.38
N ILE A 105 -3.14 -3.67 6.56
CA ILE A 105 -3.10 -3.95 5.13
C ILE A 105 -1.88 -4.79 4.82
N TRP A 106 -2.13 -6.02 4.33
CA TRP A 106 -1.09 -6.96 3.92
C TRP A 106 -0.88 -6.87 2.41
N LEU A 107 0.21 -6.25 1.97
CA LEU A 107 0.60 -6.24 0.56
C LEU A 107 1.40 -7.52 0.25
N LYS A 108 0.88 -8.33 -0.66
CA LYS A 108 1.41 -9.67 -0.96
C LYS A 108 1.78 -9.78 -2.43
N ASP A 109 2.83 -10.53 -2.71
CA ASP A 109 3.20 -10.95 -4.06
C ASP A 109 3.34 -12.48 -4.11
N GLU A 110 3.00 -13.09 -5.26
CA GLU A 110 3.09 -14.54 -5.42
C GLU A 110 4.53 -15.07 -5.37
N ASP A 111 5.51 -14.23 -5.74
CA ASP A 111 6.95 -14.55 -5.69
C ASP A 111 7.61 -14.15 -4.36
N ASP A 112 6.86 -13.69 -3.35
CA ASP A 112 7.43 -13.48 -2.03
C ASP A 112 8.04 -14.79 -1.52
N HIS A 113 9.22 -14.70 -0.90
CA HIS A 113 9.89 -15.87 -0.33
C HIS A 113 8.93 -16.67 0.56
N PRO A 114 8.87 -18.03 0.46
CA PRO A 114 7.92 -18.85 1.22
C PRO A 114 7.91 -18.58 2.73
N GLY A 115 9.09 -18.26 3.30
CA GLY A 115 9.23 -17.84 4.69
C GLY A 115 8.51 -16.53 5.01
N ILE A 116 8.46 -15.57 4.09
CA ILE A 116 7.73 -14.31 4.23
C ILE A 116 6.22 -14.56 4.13
N GLN A 117 5.79 -15.34 3.13
CA GLN A 117 4.38 -15.72 3.00
C GLN A 117 3.85 -16.42 4.26
N ALA A 118 4.64 -17.35 4.82
CA ALA A 118 4.30 -18.02 6.08
C ALA A 118 4.20 -17.04 7.25
N ARG A 119 5.18 -16.12 7.39
CA ARG A 119 5.18 -15.09 8.43
C ARG A 119 3.95 -14.19 8.35
N MET A 120 3.62 -13.67 7.17
CA MET A 120 2.43 -12.82 6.97
C MET A 120 1.15 -13.58 7.34
N ARG A 121 1.01 -14.84 6.92
CA ARG A 121 -0.17 -15.65 7.25
C ARG A 121 -0.29 -15.90 8.76
N ILE A 122 0.80 -16.27 9.41
CA ILE A 122 0.81 -16.55 10.87
C ILE A 122 0.54 -15.24 11.63
N SER A 123 1.20 -14.14 11.27
CA SER A 123 0.97 -12.84 11.92
C SER A 123 -0.48 -12.38 11.75
N ALA A 124 -1.08 -12.56 10.59
CA ALA A 124 -2.49 -12.23 10.37
C ALA A 124 -3.41 -13.01 11.31
N THR A 125 -3.14 -14.31 11.52
CA THR A 125 -3.90 -15.12 12.48
C THR A 125 -3.69 -14.66 13.93
N LEU A 126 -2.44 -14.36 14.32
CA LEU A 126 -2.13 -13.90 15.67
C LEU A 126 -2.76 -12.53 16.00
N LEU A 127 -2.93 -11.67 15.00
CA LEU A 127 -3.48 -10.33 15.16
C LEU A 127 -4.98 -10.23 14.86
N GLU A 128 -5.66 -11.36 14.62
CA GLU A 128 -7.08 -11.39 14.20
C GLU A 128 -8.01 -10.69 15.19
N SER A 129 -7.75 -10.80 16.48
CA SER A 129 -8.56 -10.19 17.54
C SER A 129 -8.04 -8.83 18.02
N ASN A 130 -6.92 -8.33 17.48
CA ASN A 130 -6.25 -7.13 17.98
C ASN A 130 -6.53 -5.90 17.12
N ALA A 131 -6.55 -6.04 15.80
CA ALA A 131 -6.82 -4.93 14.87
C ALA A 131 -8.32 -4.77 14.60
N GLY A 132 -8.74 -3.55 14.27
CA GLY A 132 -10.13 -3.27 13.88
C GLY A 132 -10.53 -3.96 12.58
N SER A 133 -9.60 -4.11 11.64
CA SER A 133 -9.79 -4.88 10.41
C SER A 133 -8.45 -5.35 9.83
N GLN A 134 -8.52 -6.37 8.98
CA GLN A 134 -7.37 -6.86 8.22
C GLN A 134 -7.73 -7.06 6.76
N ILE A 135 -6.90 -6.56 5.85
CA ILE A 135 -7.17 -6.58 4.41
C ILE A 135 -5.92 -7.08 3.68
N GLY A 136 -6.07 -8.13 2.89
CA GLY A 136 -5.02 -8.62 1.99
C GLY A 136 -5.15 -8.00 0.61
N ILE A 137 -4.07 -7.46 0.06
CA ILE A 137 -4.00 -6.90 -1.30
C ILE A 137 -2.88 -7.59 -2.07
N SER A 138 -3.21 -8.14 -3.24
CA SER A 138 -2.25 -8.66 -4.21
C SER A 138 -2.73 -8.35 -5.63
N GLN A 139 -1.83 -8.40 -6.59
CA GLN A 139 -2.16 -8.23 -8.00
C GLN A 139 -1.64 -9.42 -8.80
N LEU A 140 -2.42 -9.85 -9.79
CA LEU A 140 -1.99 -10.86 -10.76
C LEU A 140 -1.29 -10.18 -11.93
N GLY A 141 -0.26 -10.81 -12.48
CA GLY A 141 0.47 -10.31 -13.65
C GLY A 141 1.47 -11.35 -14.16
N ALA A 142 1.90 -11.19 -15.39
CA ALA A 142 2.80 -12.14 -16.05
C ALA A 142 4.23 -12.12 -15.49
N ASN A 143 4.61 -11.06 -14.75
CA ASN A 143 5.94 -10.90 -14.17
C ASN A 143 5.89 -9.93 -12.98
N ARG A 144 6.95 -9.88 -12.19
CA ARG A 144 7.08 -9.03 -10.98
C ARG A 144 6.89 -7.54 -11.26
N VAL A 145 7.38 -7.05 -12.40
CA VAL A 145 7.28 -5.62 -12.75
C VAL A 145 5.81 -5.24 -12.98
N GLU A 146 5.09 -6.03 -13.76
CA GLU A 146 3.67 -5.82 -14.00
C GLU A 146 2.86 -5.86 -12.71
N ARG A 147 3.10 -6.86 -11.84
CA ARG A 147 2.40 -6.98 -10.56
C ARG A 147 2.67 -5.80 -9.64
N LEU A 148 3.95 -5.36 -9.54
CA LEU A 148 4.31 -4.19 -8.75
C LEU A 148 3.64 -2.92 -9.25
N LEU A 149 3.69 -2.65 -10.55
CA LEU A 149 3.06 -1.47 -11.14
C LEU A 149 1.53 -1.49 -10.93
N LYS A 150 0.90 -2.65 -11.11
CA LYS A 150 -0.54 -2.81 -10.81
C LYS A 150 -0.86 -2.62 -9.33
N LEU A 151 -0.02 -3.13 -8.42
CA LEU A 151 -0.20 -2.95 -6.99
C LEU A 151 -0.11 -1.47 -6.60
N ILE A 152 0.88 -0.75 -7.12
CA ILE A 152 1.03 0.69 -6.93
C ILE A 152 -0.21 1.42 -7.46
N HIS A 153 -0.60 1.17 -8.69
CA HIS A 153 -1.75 1.83 -9.31
C HIS A 153 -3.07 1.53 -8.58
N TYR A 154 -3.24 0.29 -8.13
CA TYR A 154 -4.40 -0.12 -7.35
C TYR A 154 -4.49 0.61 -6.00
N THR A 155 -3.36 0.75 -5.29
CA THR A 155 -3.31 1.48 -4.03
C THR A 155 -3.47 3.00 -4.21
N ASP A 156 -3.06 3.55 -5.35
CA ASP A 156 -3.34 4.94 -5.72
C ASP A 156 -4.87 5.16 -5.85
N TRP A 157 -5.61 4.24 -6.48
CA TRP A 157 -7.07 4.29 -6.54
C TRP A 157 -7.73 4.20 -5.16
N ILE A 158 -7.23 3.34 -4.26
CA ILE A 158 -7.74 3.27 -2.89
C ILE A 158 -7.58 4.62 -2.19
N SER A 159 -6.41 5.27 -2.33
CA SER A 159 -6.16 6.59 -1.72
C SER A 159 -7.06 7.68 -2.29
N TYR A 160 -7.37 7.64 -3.57
CA TYR A 160 -8.31 8.54 -4.23
C TYR A 160 -9.72 8.37 -3.69
N TYR A 161 -10.22 7.13 -3.59
CA TYR A 161 -11.54 6.88 -3.01
C TYR A 161 -11.62 7.24 -1.53
N ALA A 162 -10.56 7.00 -0.76
CA ALA A 162 -10.49 7.45 0.64
C ALA A 162 -10.58 8.98 0.74
N ALA A 163 -10.00 9.73 -0.21
CA ALA A 163 -10.14 11.18 -0.27
C ALA A 163 -11.60 11.61 -0.50
N LEU A 164 -12.29 10.96 -1.43
CA LEU A 164 -13.72 11.24 -1.71
C LEU A 164 -14.58 10.94 -0.49
N LEU A 165 -14.38 9.81 0.17
CA LEU A 165 -15.10 9.42 1.38
C LEU A 165 -14.86 10.37 2.56
N ASN A 166 -13.64 10.92 2.65
CA ASN A 166 -13.29 11.95 3.65
C ASN A 166 -13.75 13.36 3.27
N ASN A 167 -14.41 13.54 2.12
CA ASN A 167 -14.82 14.84 1.58
C ASN A 167 -13.66 15.85 1.47
N VAL A 168 -12.48 15.38 1.05
CA VAL A 168 -11.30 16.22 0.82
C VAL A 168 -10.89 16.19 -0.65
N ASP A 169 -10.40 17.33 -1.14
CA ASP A 169 -9.78 17.41 -2.47
C ASP A 169 -8.40 16.72 -2.41
N PRO A 170 -8.14 15.70 -3.24
CA PRO A 170 -6.85 15.01 -3.25
C PRO A 170 -5.70 15.88 -3.76
N THR A 171 -5.99 16.90 -4.56
CA THR A 171 -4.96 17.67 -5.29
C THR A 171 -4.11 18.61 -4.42
N PRO A 172 -4.68 19.50 -3.56
CA PRO A 172 -3.87 20.47 -2.83
C PRO A 172 -3.14 19.85 -1.64
N VAL A 173 -1.84 20.17 -1.53
CA VAL A 173 -0.98 19.76 -0.41
C VAL A 173 -0.58 20.99 0.43
N LYS A 174 -1.57 21.70 0.96
CA LYS A 174 -1.41 23.01 1.61
C LYS A 174 -0.36 23.04 2.71
N ARG A 175 -0.33 22.03 3.59
CA ARG A 175 0.65 21.95 4.69
C ARG A 175 2.08 21.78 4.20
N ILE A 176 2.29 21.04 3.12
CA ILE A 176 3.62 20.89 2.50
C ILE A 176 4.06 22.21 1.88
N GLN A 177 3.15 22.92 1.22
CA GLN A 177 3.43 24.23 0.64
C GLN A 177 3.77 25.25 1.74
N GLU A 178 2.98 25.33 2.79
CA GLU A 178 3.24 26.20 3.96
C GLU A 178 4.60 25.91 4.60
N LEU A 179 4.93 24.64 4.82
CA LEU A 179 6.23 24.24 5.35
C LEU A 179 7.38 24.72 4.47
N LYS A 180 7.27 24.55 3.14
CA LYS A 180 8.30 25.01 2.19
C LYS A 180 8.50 26.52 2.25
N ILE A 181 7.41 27.30 2.36
CA ILE A 181 7.49 28.77 2.49
C ILE A 181 8.23 29.13 3.78
N LYS A 182 7.83 28.59 4.93
CA LYS A 182 8.48 28.88 6.21
C LYS A 182 9.96 28.51 6.22
N ILE A 183 10.34 27.36 5.64
CA ILE A 183 11.77 27.00 5.51
C ILE A 183 12.54 28.01 4.64
N SER A 184 11.90 28.58 3.61
CA SER A 184 12.56 29.57 2.77
C SER A 184 12.77 30.93 3.48
N GLU A 185 11.94 31.24 4.49
CA GLU A 185 12.04 32.46 5.31
C GLU A 185 13.13 32.37 6.40
N GLU A 186 13.56 31.17 6.76
CA GLU A 186 14.64 30.93 7.75
C GLU A 186 16.06 30.93 7.15
N ARG A 187 16.19 31.07 5.82
CA ARG A 187 17.49 31.16 5.11
C ARG A 187 17.89 32.58 4.81
#